data_418cdcc40b0556c5b70ae1118665a35d
#
_entry.id   418cdcc40b0556c5b70ae1118665a35d
#
_cell.length_a   1.000
_cell.length_b   1.000
_cell.length_c   1.000
_cell.angle_alpha   90.00
_cell.angle_beta   90.00
_cell.angle_gamma   90.00
#
_symmetry.space_group_name_H-M   'P 1'
#
loop_
_entity.id
_entity.type
_entity.pdbx_description
1 polymer ?
#
loop_
_entity_poly.entity_id
_entity_poly.type
_entity_poly.pdbx_seq_one_letter_code
_entity_poly.pdbx_strand_id
1 'polypeptide(L)'
;YLIEDKKQFRSYCDTNEILYIQEKLPIDRDMRIIYVGDEVIASYWRIGGENSFKNNVAQGGVISYDNIPQDALALVDKVAKELGINHAGFDIAEVDGHYYIFEFNVFFGTRGLLNQSIKLHEIILSYLQKQTPSIPTDPYTPFPKVS
;
A
#
# COMPACT_ATOMS: atom_id res chain seq x y z
N TYR A 1 6.65 -8.09 18.25
CA TYR A 1 6.73 -7.82 19.70
C TYR A 1 6.68 -6.33 19.98
N LEU A 2 5.91 -5.92 20.98
CA LEU A 2 6.01 -4.60 21.58
C LEU A 2 7.10 -4.65 22.65
N ILE A 3 8.05 -3.74 22.57
CA ILE A 3 9.14 -3.59 23.54
C ILE A 3 8.93 -2.26 24.26
N GLU A 4 8.71 -2.31 25.56
CA GLU A 4 8.38 -1.11 26.36
C GLU A 4 9.53 -0.69 27.27
N ASP A 5 10.48 -1.60 27.55
CA ASP A 5 11.61 -1.32 28.41
C ASP A 5 12.92 -2.00 27.97
N LYS A 6 14.04 -1.57 28.59
CA LYS A 6 15.38 -2.10 28.32
C LYS A 6 15.54 -3.58 28.67
N LYS A 7 14.78 -4.11 29.60
CA LYS A 7 14.88 -5.51 30.03
C LYS A 7 14.25 -6.41 28.97
N GLN A 8 13.07 -6.05 28.49
CA GLN A 8 12.40 -6.72 27.38
C GLN A 8 13.27 -6.69 26.12
N PHE A 9 13.86 -5.52 25.81
CA PHE A 9 14.77 -5.40 24.68
C PHE A 9 15.95 -6.35 24.76
N ARG A 10 16.65 -6.41 25.90
CA ARG A 10 17.77 -7.32 26.09
C ARG A 10 17.37 -8.78 25.93
N SER A 11 16.28 -9.18 26.61
CA SER A 11 15.75 -10.54 26.49
C SER A 11 15.41 -10.92 25.02
N TYR A 12 14.90 -9.96 24.25
CA TYR A 12 14.61 -10.19 22.82
C TYR A 12 15.88 -10.32 21.99
N CYS A 13 16.92 -9.52 22.26
CA CYS A 13 18.23 -9.62 21.61
C CYS A 13 18.92 -10.96 21.88
N ASP A 14 18.80 -11.49 23.09
CA ASP A 14 19.43 -12.76 23.50
C ASP A 14 18.84 -13.97 22.73
N THR A 15 17.66 -13.83 22.17
CA THR A 15 16.94 -14.93 21.47
C THR A 15 16.84 -14.76 19.97
N ASN A 16 17.27 -13.62 19.42
CA ASN A 16 17.16 -13.31 18.00
C ASN A 16 18.46 -12.72 17.44
N GLU A 17 19.00 -13.35 16.42
CA GLU A 17 20.25 -12.90 15.77
C GLU A 17 20.06 -11.66 14.88
N ILE A 18 18.89 -11.54 14.26
CA ILE A 18 18.53 -10.43 13.36
C ILE A 18 17.36 -9.68 13.95
N LEU A 19 17.53 -8.36 14.10
CA LEU A 19 16.52 -7.47 14.65
C LEU A 19 16.06 -6.48 13.59
N TYR A 20 14.74 -6.39 13.41
CA TYR A 20 14.10 -5.30 12.71
C TYR A 20 13.30 -4.47 13.72
N ILE A 21 13.73 -3.24 13.95
CA ILE A 21 13.20 -2.38 15.00
C ILE A 21 12.55 -1.17 14.35
N GLN A 22 11.30 -0.91 14.73
CA GLN A 22 10.55 0.27 14.29
C GLN A 22 9.99 1.00 15.51
N GLU A 23 9.87 2.32 15.41
CA GLU A 23 9.10 3.10 16.34
C GLU A 23 7.62 2.71 16.26
N LYS A 24 6.98 2.54 17.43
CA LYS A 24 5.53 2.37 17.48
C LYS A 24 4.86 3.73 17.37
N LEU A 25 4.19 3.99 16.28
CA LEU A 25 3.40 5.20 16.10
C LEU A 25 2.13 5.16 16.96
N PRO A 26 1.72 6.30 17.58
CA PRO A 26 0.50 6.40 18.37
C PRO A 26 -0.74 6.54 17.47
N ILE A 27 -1.04 5.51 16.69
CA ILE A 27 -2.15 5.49 15.74
C ILE A 27 -3.21 4.47 16.14
N ASP A 28 -4.47 4.82 15.95
CA ASP A 28 -5.65 3.96 16.11
C ASP A 28 -6.15 3.39 14.78
N ARG A 29 -5.69 3.98 13.68
CA ARG A 29 -6.05 3.62 12.30
C ARG A 29 -4.91 3.91 11.35
N ASP A 30 -4.93 3.28 10.20
CA ASP A 30 -4.07 3.58 9.08
C ASP A 30 -4.86 3.63 7.78
N MET A 31 -4.25 4.18 6.73
CA MET A 31 -4.85 4.21 5.39
C MET A 31 -4.21 3.14 4.51
N ARG A 32 -5.04 2.41 3.78
CA ARG A 32 -4.62 1.65 2.60
C ARG A 32 -4.93 2.48 1.37
N ILE A 33 -3.89 2.80 0.58
CA ILE A 33 -4.01 3.48 -0.71
C ILE A 33 -3.48 2.55 -1.78
N ILE A 34 -4.29 2.27 -2.80
CA ILE A 34 -3.95 1.33 -3.87
C ILE A 34 -3.65 2.11 -5.13
N TYR A 35 -2.46 1.89 -5.66
CA TYR A 35 -1.93 2.52 -6.86
C TYR A 35 -1.77 1.48 -7.97
N VAL A 36 -2.34 1.76 -9.14
CA VAL A 36 -2.20 0.88 -10.31
C VAL A 36 -2.05 1.72 -11.58
N GLY A 37 -1.07 1.39 -12.37
CA GLY A 37 -0.72 2.16 -13.56
C GLY A 37 -0.11 3.50 -13.16
N ASP A 38 -0.83 4.58 -13.42
CA ASP A 38 -0.38 5.95 -13.20
C ASP A 38 -1.24 6.71 -12.18
N GLU A 39 -2.10 6.00 -11.41
CA GLU A 39 -3.11 6.63 -10.56
C GLU A 39 -3.45 5.84 -9.29
N VAL A 40 -3.96 6.55 -8.31
CA VAL A 40 -4.62 5.96 -7.13
C VAL A 40 -6.01 5.48 -7.55
N ILE A 41 -6.25 4.18 -7.46
CA ILE A 41 -7.52 3.55 -7.85
C ILE A 41 -8.48 3.35 -6.69
N ALA A 42 -7.99 3.30 -5.47
CA ALA A 42 -8.78 3.14 -4.26
C ALA A 42 -8.03 3.61 -3.02
N SER A 43 -8.80 4.05 -2.02
CA SER A 43 -8.27 4.41 -0.71
C SER A 43 -9.30 4.18 0.37
N TYR A 44 -8.86 3.75 1.55
CA TYR A 44 -9.73 3.53 2.69
C TYR A 44 -8.95 3.48 4.00
N TRP A 45 -9.63 3.85 5.09
CA TRP A 45 -9.14 3.65 6.45
C TRP A 45 -9.30 2.19 6.87
N ARG A 46 -8.31 1.69 7.60
CA ARG A 46 -8.38 0.46 8.38
C ARG A 46 -8.33 0.85 9.84
N ILE A 47 -9.41 0.57 10.55
CA ILE A 47 -9.58 0.92 11.95
C ILE A 47 -9.41 -0.36 12.75
N GLY A 48 -8.43 -0.40 13.66
CA GLY A 48 -8.16 -1.57 14.51
C GLY A 48 -9.31 -1.87 15.47
N GLY A 49 -9.49 -3.14 15.82
CA GLY A 49 -10.37 -3.53 16.93
C GLY A 49 -9.74 -3.17 18.29
N GLU A 50 -10.57 -3.02 19.32
CA GLU A 50 -10.23 -2.50 20.67
C GLU A 50 -9.02 -3.15 21.39
N ASN A 51 -8.47 -4.26 20.88
CA ASN A 51 -7.33 -4.97 21.48
C ASN A 51 -6.26 -5.39 20.46
N SER A 52 -6.25 -4.78 19.26
CA SER A 52 -5.31 -5.19 18.23
C SER A 52 -4.16 -4.19 18.11
N PHE A 53 -2.94 -4.67 18.34
CA PHE A 53 -1.70 -3.98 18.02
C PHE A 53 -1.54 -3.71 16.50
N LYS A 54 -2.32 -4.41 15.67
CA LYS A 54 -2.28 -4.32 14.20
C LYS A 54 -3.66 -3.93 13.67
N ASN A 55 -3.74 -2.86 12.91
CA ASN A 55 -4.96 -2.39 12.20
C ASN A 55 -5.33 -3.31 11.03
N ASN A 56 -5.15 -4.62 11.18
CA ASN A 56 -5.30 -5.56 10.08
C ASN A 56 -6.76 -5.99 9.95
N VAL A 57 -7.40 -5.67 8.83
CA VAL A 57 -8.78 -6.06 8.50
C VAL A 57 -9.00 -7.59 8.58
N ALA A 58 -7.96 -8.38 8.35
CA ALA A 58 -8.00 -9.83 8.50
C ALA A 58 -8.22 -10.29 9.95
N GLN A 59 -7.97 -9.41 10.94
CA GLN A 59 -8.12 -9.67 12.38
C GLN A 59 -9.33 -8.95 13.00
N GLY A 60 -10.32 -8.57 12.20
CA GLY A 60 -11.55 -7.95 12.71
C GLY A 60 -11.59 -6.42 12.63
N GLY A 61 -10.63 -5.78 11.98
CA GLY A 61 -10.66 -4.34 11.73
C GLY A 61 -11.80 -3.91 10.81
N VAL A 62 -12.28 -2.69 11.00
CA VAL A 62 -13.34 -2.05 10.20
C VAL A 62 -12.72 -1.25 9.05
N ILE A 63 -13.40 -1.24 7.90
CA ILE A 63 -13.04 -0.39 6.76
C ILE A 63 -13.98 0.82 6.75
N SER A 64 -13.41 2.04 6.60
CA SER A 64 -14.14 3.27 6.30
C SER A 64 -13.57 3.95 5.05
N TYR A 65 -14.45 4.52 4.24
CA TYR A 65 -14.09 5.25 3.01
C TYR A 65 -14.22 6.76 3.17
N ASP A 66 -14.65 7.21 4.36
CA ASP A 66 -14.98 8.60 4.61
C ASP A 66 -13.72 9.43 4.86
N ASN A 67 -13.75 10.67 4.34
CA ASN A 67 -12.75 11.70 4.67
C ASN A 67 -11.29 11.27 4.47
N ILE A 68 -10.98 10.63 3.36
CA ILE A 68 -9.60 10.33 3.00
C ILE A 68 -8.87 11.62 2.62
N PRO A 69 -7.76 11.97 3.30
CA PRO A 69 -7.02 13.20 3.04
C PRO A 69 -6.41 13.23 1.64
N GLN A 70 -6.63 14.32 0.91
CA GLN A 70 -6.08 14.48 -0.45
C GLN A 70 -4.55 14.52 -0.44
N ASP A 71 -3.94 15.08 0.60
CA ASP A 71 -2.48 15.15 0.76
C ASP A 71 -1.85 13.77 0.90
N ALA A 72 -2.54 12.81 1.51
CA ALA A 72 -2.09 11.42 1.58
C ALA A 72 -2.12 10.75 0.19
N LEU A 73 -3.17 11.02 -0.61
CA LEU A 73 -3.24 10.52 -2.00
C LEU A 73 -2.14 11.13 -2.87
N ALA A 74 -1.92 12.44 -2.75
CA ALA A 74 -0.87 13.15 -3.47
C ALA A 74 0.54 12.65 -3.09
N LEU A 75 0.77 12.33 -1.81
CA LEU A 75 2.02 11.74 -1.34
C LEU A 75 2.27 10.39 -2.02
N VAL A 76 1.27 9.50 -2.07
CA VAL A 76 1.42 8.19 -2.73
C VAL A 76 1.67 8.34 -4.22
N ASP A 77 0.90 9.17 -4.90
CA ASP A 77 1.07 9.42 -6.33
C ASP A 77 2.49 9.91 -6.65
N LYS A 78 2.99 10.87 -5.86
CA LYS A 78 4.35 11.38 -5.98
C LYS A 78 5.39 10.28 -5.77
N VAL A 79 5.30 9.53 -4.68
CA VAL A 79 6.28 8.49 -4.33
C VAL A 79 6.25 7.35 -5.36
N ALA A 80 5.07 6.92 -5.80
CA ALA A 80 4.93 5.89 -6.81
C ALA A 80 5.61 6.30 -8.13
N LYS A 81 5.40 7.54 -8.59
CA LYS A 81 6.04 8.08 -9.80
C LYS A 81 7.56 8.19 -9.65
N GLU A 82 8.05 8.72 -8.54
CA GLU A 82 9.48 8.87 -8.28
C GLU A 82 10.22 7.53 -8.21
N LEU A 83 9.58 6.49 -7.68
CA LEU A 83 10.16 5.15 -7.55
C LEU A 83 9.84 4.22 -8.73
N GLY A 84 9.05 4.65 -9.71
CA GLY A 84 8.62 3.84 -10.84
C GLY A 84 7.69 2.68 -10.43
N ILE A 85 6.93 2.84 -9.35
CA ILE A 85 5.99 1.84 -8.88
C ILE A 85 4.69 1.97 -9.68
N ASN A 86 4.29 0.91 -10.38
CA ASN A 86 3.05 0.87 -11.15
C ASN A 86 1.98 -0.09 -10.61
N HIS A 87 2.26 -0.80 -9.52
CA HIS A 87 1.30 -1.68 -8.85
C HIS A 87 1.70 -1.91 -7.40
N ALA A 88 1.01 -1.27 -6.46
CA ALA A 88 1.20 -1.51 -5.04
C ALA A 88 0.01 -1.05 -4.19
N GLY A 89 -0.12 -1.66 -3.00
CA GLY A 89 -0.90 -1.15 -1.89
C GLY A 89 0.02 -0.49 -0.88
N PHE A 90 -0.18 0.79 -0.61
CA PHE A 90 0.58 1.59 0.35
C PHE A 90 -0.14 1.62 1.69
N ASP A 91 0.59 1.48 2.78
CA ASP A 91 0.12 1.61 4.15
C ASP A 91 0.66 2.92 4.75
N ILE A 92 -0.25 3.79 5.17
CA ILE A 92 0.05 5.15 5.57
C ILE A 92 -0.58 5.45 6.93
N ALA A 93 0.24 5.99 7.83
CA ALA A 93 -0.23 6.56 9.08
C ALA A 93 -0.28 8.10 9.00
N GLU A 94 -1.21 8.69 9.74
CA GLU A 94 -1.25 10.10 10.05
C GLU A 94 -0.89 10.30 11.53
N VAL A 95 0.16 11.08 11.79
CA VAL A 95 0.60 11.43 13.14
C VAL A 95 0.89 12.92 13.17
N ASP A 96 0.22 13.65 14.05
CA ASP A 96 0.39 15.12 14.23
C ASP A 96 0.29 15.91 12.90
N GLY A 97 -0.65 15.51 12.03
CA GLY A 97 -0.86 16.13 10.72
C GLY A 97 0.19 15.80 9.66
N HIS A 98 1.08 14.84 9.92
CA HIS A 98 2.06 14.35 8.97
C HIS A 98 1.73 12.94 8.52
N TYR A 99 2.00 12.63 7.24
CA TYR A 99 1.77 11.31 6.66
C TYR A 99 3.06 10.52 6.55
N TYR A 100 3.03 9.28 7.05
CA TYR A 100 4.16 8.35 7.04
C TYR A 100 3.79 7.11 6.25
N ILE A 101 4.49 6.88 5.14
CA ILE A 101 4.41 5.60 4.41
C ILE A 101 5.32 4.61 5.16
N PHE A 102 4.75 3.59 5.78
CA PHE A 102 5.55 2.61 6.52
C PHE A 102 5.67 1.27 5.80
N GLU A 103 4.82 1.01 4.80
CA GLU A 103 4.89 -0.19 3.99
C GLU A 103 4.27 0.04 2.62
N PHE A 104 4.79 -0.63 1.59
CA PHE A 104 4.08 -0.86 0.35
C PHE A 104 4.35 -2.29 -0.15
N ASN A 105 3.32 -2.93 -0.69
CA ASN A 105 3.36 -4.31 -1.14
C ASN A 105 2.71 -4.47 -2.51
N VAL A 106 3.34 -5.29 -3.37
CA VAL A 106 2.74 -5.70 -4.66
C VAL A 106 1.65 -6.75 -4.47
N PHE A 107 1.73 -7.54 -3.38
CA PHE A 107 0.66 -8.46 -2.98
C PHE A 107 -0.10 -7.87 -1.80
N PHE A 108 -1.29 -7.37 -2.06
CA PHE A 108 -2.12 -6.74 -1.04
C PHE A 108 -3.55 -7.30 -1.03
N GLY A 109 -4.21 -7.23 0.12
CA GLY A 109 -5.60 -7.68 0.26
C GLY A 109 -6.58 -6.78 -0.52
N THR A 110 -7.53 -7.40 -1.20
CA THR A 110 -8.49 -6.71 -2.07
C THR A 110 -9.85 -6.47 -1.43
N ARG A 111 -10.04 -6.80 -0.14
CA ARG A 111 -11.33 -6.69 0.55
C ARG A 111 -11.94 -5.27 0.44
N GLY A 112 -11.14 -4.22 0.60
CA GLY A 112 -11.60 -2.84 0.46
C GLY A 112 -12.03 -2.47 -0.96
N LEU A 113 -11.48 -3.12 -2.00
CA LEU A 113 -11.90 -2.92 -3.39
C LEU A 113 -13.27 -3.53 -3.67
N LEU A 114 -13.54 -4.71 -3.12
CA LEU A 114 -14.82 -5.41 -3.31
C LEU A 114 -15.99 -4.58 -2.82
N ASN A 115 -15.84 -3.90 -1.69
CA ASN A 115 -16.87 -3.03 -1.15
C ASN A 115 -17.16 -1.79 -2.02
N GLN A 116 -16.20 -1.36 -2.84
CA GLN A 116 -16.34 -0.26 -3.79
C GLN A 116 -16.70 -0.72 -5.21
N SER A 117 -16.93 -2.02 -5.40
CA SER A 117 -17.17 -2.62 -6.73
C SER A 117 -16.04 -2.40 -7.72
N ILE A 118 -14.81 -2.18 -7.22
CA ILE A 118 -13.63 -1.97 -8.05
C ILE A 118 -13.08 -3.33 -8.49
N LYS A 119 -12.97 -3.51 -9.79
CA LYS A 119 -12.45 -4.73 -10.41
C LYS A 119 -10.96 -4.54 -10.77
N LEU A 120 -10.09 -4.86 -9.83
CA LEU A 120 -8.65 -4.67 -9.97
C LEU A 120 -8.08 -5.27 -11.25
N HIS A 121 -8.52 -6.48 -11.63
CA HIS A 121 -8.04 -7.17 -12.82
C HIS A 121 -8.38 -6.43 -14.12
N GLU A 122 -9.55 -5.77 -14.20
CA GLU A 122 -9.94 -4.97 -15.37
C GLU A 122 -9.07 -3.72 -15.50
N ILE A 123 -8.74 -3.08 -14.37
CA ILE A 123 -7.85 -1.90 -14.34
C ILE A 123 -6.44 -2.29 -14.77
N ILE A 124 -5.89 -3.38 -14.22
CA ILE A 124 -4.57 -3.88 -14.59
C ILE A 124 -4.53 -4.22 -16.08
N LEU A 125 -5.53 -4.93 -16.59
CA LEU A 125 -5.60 -5.29 -18.00
C LEU A 125 -5.65 -4.05 -18.90
N SER A 126 -6.48 -3.08 -18.55
CA SER A 126 -6.58 -1.82 -19.28
C SER A 126 -5.25 -1.06 -19.30
N TYR A 127 -4.54 -1.01 -18.17
CA TYR A 127 -3.22 -0.40 -18.10
C TYR A 127 -2.21 -1.11 -18.99
N LEU A 128 -2.13 -2.44 -18.93
CA LEU A 128 -1.22 -3.24 -19.76
C LEU A 128 -1.51 -3.09 -21.25
N GLN A 129 -2.78 -3.03 -21.65
CA GLN A 129 -3.17 -2.79 -23.04
C GLN A 129 -2.68 -1.43 -23.57
N LYS A 130 -2.69 -0.39 -22.72
CA LYS A 130 -2.15 0.93 -23.08
C LYS A 130 -0.62 0.92 -23.23
N GLN A 131 0.06 0.08 -22.47
CA GLN A 131 1.53 -0.05 -22.51
C GLN A 131 2.02 -0.95 -23.66
N THR A 132 1.16 -1.83 -24.16
CA THR A 132 1.53 -2.74 -25.26
C THR A 132 1.61 -1.95 -26.57
N PRO A 133 2.77 -1.90 -27.25
CA PRO A 133 2.85 -1.29 -28.55
C PRO A 133 1.88 -1.97 -29.51
N SER A 134 1.20 -1.19 -30.36
CA SER A 134 0.34 -1.75 -31.40
C SER A 134 1.16 -2.73 -32.25
N ILE A 135 0.67 -3.96 -32.37
CA ILE A 135 1.31 -4.96 -33.25
C ILE A 135 1.29 -4.38 -34.67
N PRO A 136 2.46 -4.28 -35.35
CA PRO A 136 2.48 -3.83 -36.73
C PRO A 136 1.53 -4.68 -37.57
N THR A 137 0.64 -4.06 -38.31
CA THR A 137 -0.27 -4.77 -39.23
C THR A 137 0.46 -5.35 -40.44
N ASP A 138 1.66 -4.84 -40.70
CA ASP A 138 2.57 -5.37 -41.73
C ASP A 138 3.52 -6.40 -41.08
N PRO A 139 3.48 -7.68 -41.50
CA PRO A 139 4.31 -8.74 -40.95
C PRO A 139 5.83 -8.51 -41.17
N TYR A 140 6.22 -7.56 -42.00
CA TYR A 140 7.62 -7.20 -42.26
C TYR A 140 8.10 -6.02 -41.42
N THR A 141 7.24 -5.36 -40.67
CA THR A 141 7.67 -4.25 -39.81
C THR A 141 8.33 -4.80 -38.54
N PRO A 142 9.60 -4.48 -38.23
CA PRO A 142 10.26 -4.96 -37.03
C PRO A 142 9.60 -4.35 -35.78
N PHE A 143 9.46 -5.17 -34.73
CA PHE A 143 8.95 -4.69 -33.44
C PHE A 143 9.82 -3.53 -32.93
N PRO A 144 9.19 -2.48 -32.35
CA PRO A 144 9.94 -1.42 -31.69
C PRO A 144 10.82 -2.01 -30.58
N LYS A 145 12.09 -1.62 -30.56
CA LYS A 145 13.00 -2.02 -29.48
C LYS A 145 12.53 -1.37 -28.20
N VAL A 146 12.26 -2.17 -27.17
CA VAL A 146 12.00 -1.70 -25.81
C VAL A 146 13.32 -1.13 -25.29
N SER A 147 13.31 0.16 -24.98
CA SER A 147 14.44 0.87 -24.36
C SER A 147 14.42 0.71 -22.86
#